data_91ee3a7860069c75807220de2107ffca
#
_entry.id   91ee3a7860069c75807220de2107ffca
#
_cell.length_a   1.000
_cell.length_b   1.000
_cell.length_c   1.000
_cell.angle_alpha   90.00
_cell.angle_beta   90.00
_cell.angle_gamma   90.00
#
_symmetry.space_group_name_H-M   'P 1'
#
loop_
_entity.id
_entity.type
_entity.pdbx_description
1 polymer ?
#
loop_
_entity_poly.entity_id
_entity_poly.type
_entity_poly.pdbx_seq_one_letter_code
_entity_poly.pdbx_strand_id
1 'polypeptide(L)'
;KIKIMLNIQEIREQFPILTQNVNDKPLVYLDNAASSQKPLTVIKKWEEYYQTINANVHRGIHTLSQLATEEMELSRQKIQKFINAKHSHEIIFTRGTTESINLISYSITPLIKAGDEIIISHLEHHSNIVPWQMLCERTGAVLKVIPMDENGILQLDFLDKNLSEKTKIVAVNQVSNALGIINPINEIIAKTRASSPAYIVIDGAQSVPHFKIDVQKLDCDFFVFSGHKMYAPMGTGILYG
;
A
#
# COMPACT_ATOMS: atom_id res chain seq x y z
N LYS A 1 9.96 -3.08 32.64
CA LYS A 1 9.12 -3.18 31.43
C LYS A 1 7.66 -3.28 31.91
N ILE A 2 6.88 -2.22 31.70
CA ILE A 2 5.43 -2.23 31.98
C ILE A 2 4.82 -3.12 30.89
N LYS A 3 4.28 -4.27 31.31
CA LYS A 3 3.51 -5.15 30.43
C LYS A 3 2.12 -4.49 30.28
N ILE A 4 1.91 -3.73 29.21
CA ILE A 4 0.59 -3.22 28.87
C ILE A 4 -0.25 -4.45 28.53
N MET A 5 -1.14 -4.87 29.42
CA MET A 5 -2.15 -5.87 29.10
C MET A 5 -3.21 -5.19 28.24
N LEU A 6 -3.30 -5.60 26.98
CA LEU A 6 -4.36 -5.15 26.09
C LEU A 6 -5.72 -5.65 26.63
N ASN A 7 -6.64 -4.74 26.87
CA ASN A 7 -8.02 -5.11 27.18
C ASN A 7 -8.75 -5.45 25.88
N ILE A 8 -8.78 -6.73 25.55
CA ILE A 8 -9.38 -7.25 24.32
C ILE A 8 -10.87 -6.87 24.23
N GLN A 9 -11.60 -6.87 25.36
CA GLN A 9 -13.01 -6.52 25.35
C GLN A 9 -13.24 -5.05 24.97
N GLU A 10 -12.49 -4.13 25.55
CA GLU A 10 -12.55 -2.70 25.19
C GLU A 10 -12.19 -2.45 23.72
N ILE A 11 -11.21 -3.20 23.18
CA ILE A 11 -10.87 -3.11 21.75
C ILE A 11 -12.03 -3.61 20.89
N ARG A 12 -12.63 -4.76 21.22
CA ARG A 12 -13.77 -5.32 20.47
C ARG A 12 -14.97 -4.37 20.45
N GLU A 13 -15.28 -3.70 21.56
CA GLU A 13 -16.37 -2.74 21.67
C GLU A 13 -16.22 -1.53 20.74
N GLN A 14 -15.00 -1.21 20.31
CA GLN A 14 -14.75 -0.17 19.31
C GLN A 14 -15.22 -0.58 17.90
N PHE A 15 -15.51 -1.85 17.65
CA PHE A 15 -15.94 -2.38 16.35
C PHE A 15 -17.39 -2.88 16.41
N PRO A 16 -18.39 -2.03 16.08
CA PRO A 16 -19.81 -2.38 16.25
C PRO A 16 -20.23 -3.68 15.56
N ILE A 17 -19.64 -4.00 14.41
CA ILE A 17 -19.94 -5.21 13.67
C ILE A 17 -19.65 -6.49 14.48
N LEU A 18 -18.70 -6.47 15.40
CA LEU A 18 -18.31 -7.63 16.20
C LEU A 18 -19.30 -7.99 17.32
N THR A 19 -20.35 -7.18 17.50
CA THR A 19 -21.43 -7.46 18.46
C THR A 19 -22.54 -8.33 17.86
N GLN A 20 -22.49 -8.62 16.57
CA GLN A 20 -23.52 -9.39 15.85
C GLN A 20 -23.37 -10.90 16.11
N ASN A 21 -24.50 -11.59 16.00
CA ASN A 21 -24.52 -13.04 15.86
C ASN A 21 -24.68 -13.44 14.39
N VAL A 22 -23.99 -14.49 14.00
CA VAL A 22 -24.12 -15.16 12.70
C VAL A 22 -24.39 -16.63 12.94
N ASN A 23 -25.51 -17.15 12.40
CA ASN A 23 -25.97 -18.52 12.65
C ASN A 23 -26.10 -18.82 14.17
N ASP A 24 -26.72 -17.89 14.90
CA ASP A 24 -26.96 -17.96 16.37
C ASP A 24 -25.68 -18.03 17.24
N LYS A 25 -24.53 -17.68 16.68
CA LYS A 25 -23.25 -17.64 17.40
C LYS A 25 -22.61 -16.27 17.28
N PRO A 26 -21.84 -15.82 18.29
CA PRO A 26 -21.07 -14.57 18.18
C PRO A 26 -20.19 -14.56 16.94
N LEU A 27 -20.17 -13.43 16.23
CA LEU A 27 -19.35 -13.27 15.04
C LEU A 27 -17.85 -13.47 15.35
N VAL A 28 -17.24 -14.39 14.61
CA VAL A 28 -15.77 -14.55 14.49
C VAL A 28 -15.38 -14.13 13.09
N TYR A 29 -14.62 -13.04 12.97
CA TYR A 29 -14.15 -12.50 11.68
C TYR A 29 -12.63 -12.68 11.56
N LEU A 30 -12.20 -13.53 10.63
CA LEU A 30 -10.78 -13.91 10.43
C LEU A 30 -10.24 -13.50 9.06
N ASP A 31 -11.02 -12.73 8.27
CA ASP A 31 -10.66 -12.34 6.90
C ASP A 31 -10.09 -10.90 6.83
N ASN A 32 -9.29 -10.50 7.83
CA ASN A 32 -8.71 -9.14 7.88
C ASN A 32 -7.68 -8.88 6.77
N ALA A 33 -7.05 -9.92 6.22
CA ALA A 33 -6.13 -9.79 5.08
C ALA A 33 -6.85 -9.35 3.80
N ALA A 34 -8.14 -9.67 3.66
CA ALA A 34 -8.98 -9.17 2.58
C ALA A 34 -9.48 -7.75 2.85
N SER A 35 -10.06 -7.50 4.05
CA SER A 35 -10.51 -6.16 4.49
C SER A 35 -10.66 -6.11 6.01
N SER A 36 -10.11 -5.11 6.67
CA SER A 36 -10.32 -4.92 8.11
C SER A 36 -11.71 -4.35 8.42
N GLN A 37 -12.25 -4.65 9.60
CA GLN A 37 -13.48 -4.01 10.10
C GLN A 37 -13.20 -2.56 10.50
N LYS A 38 -14.26 -1.74 10.57
CA LYS A 38 -14.14 -0.30 10.83
C LYS A 38 -14.48 0.02 12.27
N PRO A 39 -13.60 0.72 13.00
CA PRO A 39 -13.91 1.17 14.35
C PRO A 39 -14.96 2.29 14.32
N LEU A 40 -15.73 2.40 15.39
CA LEU A 40 -16.80 3.39 15.54
C LEU A 40 -16.31 4.82 15.32
N THR A 41 -15.09 5.13 15.72
CA THR A 41 -14.46 6.45 15.52
C THR A 41 -14.34 6.82 14.04
N VAL A 42 -13.98 5.85 13.17
CA VAL A 42 -13.91 6.07 11.71
C VAL A 42 -15.30 6.24 11.11
N ILE A 43 -16.27 5.41 11.54
CA ILE A 43 -17.66 5.51 11.08
C ILE A 43 -18.24 6.88 11.42
N LYS A 44 -18.11 7.32 12.69
CA LYS A 44 -18.58 8.62 13.16
C LYS A 44 -17.90 9.80 12.47
N LYS A 45 -16.57 9.72 12.21
CA LYS A 45 -15.87 10.81 11.53
C LYS A 45 -16.36 10.98 10.10
N TRP A 46 -16.69 9.87 9.42
CA TRP A 46 -17.26 9.91 8.09
C TRP A 46 -18.67 10.51 8.07
N GLU A 47 -19.53 10.08 9.00
CA GLU A 47 -20.87 10.65 9.20
C GLU A 47 -20.81 12.15 9.51
N GLU A 48 -19.97 12.56 10.46
CA GLU A 48 -19.74 13.97 10.84
C GLU A 48 -19.34 14.81 9.62
N TYR A 49 -18.42 14.33 8.80
CA TYR A 49 -17.97 15.05 7.62
C TYR A 49 -19.14 15.39 6.69
N TYR A 50 -19.99 14.40 6.36
CA TYR A 50 -21.13 14.63 5.49
C TYR A 50 -22.22 15.50 6.13
N GLN A 51 -22.39 15.45 7.42
CA GLN A 51 -23.38 16.25 8.13
C GLN A 51 -22.95 17.70 8.33
N THR A 52 -21.65 18.01 8.33
CA THR A 52 -21.16 19.31 8.81
C THR A 52 -20.37 20.11 7.81
N ILE A 53 -19.43 19.51 7.07
CA ILE A 53 -18.44 20.23 6.25
C ILE A 53 -18.29 19.72 4.82
N ASN A 54 -19.16 18.81 4.35
CA ASN A 54 -19.06 18.28 3.00
C ASN A 54 -19.15 19.39 1.95
N ALA A 55 -18.06 19.64 1.24
CA ALA A 55 -17.97 20.61 0.16
C ALA A 55 -16.86 20.26 -0.84
N ASN A 56 -16.85 20.94 -2.01
CA ASN A 56 -15.77 20.81 -2.96
C ASN A 56 -14.47 21.36 -2.37
N VAL A 57 -13.40 20.57 -2.42
CA VAL A 57 -12.07 20.94 -1.90
C VAL A 57 -11.28 21.79 -2.90
N HIS A 58 -10.38 22.66 -2.41
CA HIS A 58 -9.42 23.48 -3.16
C HIS A 58 -9.97 24.60 -4.05
N ARG A 59 -11.23 24.59 -4.46
CA ARG A 59 -11.77 25.55 -5.45
C ARG A 59 -12.88 26.45 -4.94
N GLY A 60 -13.44 26.18 -3.78
CA GLY A 60 -14.52 27.01 -3.23
C GLY A 60 -13.97 28.15 -2.36
N ILE A 61 -14.61 29.31 -2.45
CA ILE A 61 -14.27 30.50 -1.65
C ILE A 61 -15.11 30.64 -0.39
N HIS A 62 -16.08 29.73 -0.18
CA HIS A 62 -16.96 29.74 0.98
C HIS A 62 -16.44 28.87 2.13
N THR A 63 -16.91 29.13 3.34
CA THR A 63 -16.44 28.52 4.58
C THR A 63 -16.37 26.98 4.55
N LEU A 64 -17.43 26.30 4.06
CA LEU A 64 -17.43 24.83 4.02
C LEU A 64 -16.33 24.28 3.12
N SER A 65 -16.05 24.92 1.98
CA SER A 65 -14.95 24.51 1.11
C SER A 65 -13.58 24.68 1.76
N GLN A 66 -13.39 25.74 2.54
CA GLN A 66 -12.16 25.96 3.30
C GLN A 66 -11.98 24.87 4.35
N LEU A 67 -13.01 24.59 5.16
CA LEU A 67 -12.98 23.54 6.18
C LEU A 67 -12.74 22.14 5.58
N ALA A 68 -13.40 21.82 4.48
CA ALA A 68 -13.19 20.54 3.79
C ALA A 68 -11.75 20.41 3.24
N THR A 69 -11.19 21.51 2.73
CA THR A 69 -9.80 21.56 2.25
C THR A 69 -8.82 21.37 3.40
N GLU A 70 -9.02 22.07 4.52
CA GLU A 70 -8.19 21.94 5.72
C GLU A 70 -8.17 20.49 6.24
N GLU A 71 -9.33 19.83 6.34
CA GLU A 71 -9.41 18.42 6.78
C GLU A 71 -8.72 17.46 5.81
N MET A 72 -8.81 17.71 4.50
CA MET A 72 -8.11 16.91 3.49
C MET A 72 -6.59 17.05 3.63
N GLU A 73 -6.09 18.29 3.72
CA GLU A 73 -4.65 18.54 3.84
C GLU A 73 -4.10 18.09 5.20
N LEU A 74 -4.88 18.21 6.27
CA LEU A 74 -4.52 17.65 7.58
C LEU A 74 -4.41 16.10 7.50
N SER A 75 -5.31 15.45 6.76
CA SER A 75 -5.25 14.00 6.54
C SER A 75 -3.97 13.62 5.77
N ARG A 76 -3.61 14.39 4.74
CA ARG A 76 -2.36 14.22 3.97
C ARG A 76 -1.13 14.33 4.88
N GLN A 77 -1.08 15.33 5.75
CA GLN A 77 0.01 15.52 6.70
C GLN A 77 0.10 14.40 7.74
N LYS A 78 -1.06 13.88 8.20
CA LYS A 78 -1.09 12.73 9.11
C LYS A 78 -0.51 11.48 8.44
N ILE A 79 -0.86 11.22 7.18
CA ILE A 79 -0.34 10.08 6.42
C ILE A 79 1.17 10.27 6.16
N GLN A 80 1.59 11.47 5.75
CA GLN A 80 3.00 11.81 5.59
C GLN A 80 3.83 11.45 6.84
N LYS A 81 3.36 11.86 8.02
CA LYS A 81 4.02 11.54 9.29
C LYS A 81 3.96 10.05 9.64
N PHE A 82 2.85 9.40 9.31
CA PHE A 82 2.61 7.99 9.64
C PHE A 82 3.59 7.05 8.93
N ILE A 83 3.90 7.32 7.65
CA ILE A 83 4.89 6.54 6.87
C ILE A 83 6.27 7.19 6.84
N ASN A 84 6.48 8.29 7.58
CA ASN A 84 7.71 9.08 7.62
C ASN A 84 8.16 9.59 6.24
N ALA A 85 7.22 10.03 5.38
CA ALA A 85 7.56 10.72 4.14
C ALA A 85 8.14 12.11 4.46
N LYS A 86 9.02 12.61 3.59
CA LYS A 86 9.75 13.88 3.82
C LYS A 86 8.82 15.08 3.64
N HIS A 87 7.97 15.03 2.61
CA HIS A 87 7.08 16.14 2.25
C HIS A 87 5.63 15.65 2.08
N SER A 88 4.66 16.51 2.38
CA SER A 88 3.24 16.16 2.23
C SER A 88 2.81 15.96 0.77
N HIS A 89 3.47 16.62 -0.18
CA HIS A 89 3.17 16.48 -1.61
C HIS A 89 3.60 15.12 -2.19
N GLU A 90 4.45 14.36 -1.49
CA GLU A 90 4.77 12.97 -1.83
C GLU A 90 3.59 12.00 -1.55
N ILE A 91 2.53 12.48 -0.90
CA ILE A 91 1.34 11.68 -0.59
C ILE A 91 0.25 11.95 -1.62
N ILE A 92 -0.08 10.96 -2.42
CA ILE A 92 -1.10 11.01 -3.45
C ILE A 92 -2.27 10.13 -3.01
N PHE A 93 -3.47 10.73 -2.91
CA PHE A 93 -4.69 9.97 -2.65
C PHE A 93 -5.17 9.25 -3.89
N THR A 94 -5.46 7.96 -3.74
CA THR A 94 -6.00 7.08 -4.77
C THR A 94 -7.19 6.30 -4.22
N ARG A 95 -7.78 5.42 -5.01
CA ARG A 95 -8.89 4.56 -4.58
C ARG A 95 -8.43 3.22 -3.97
N GLY A 96 -7.13 2.96 -3.96
CA GLY A 96 -6.54 1.72 -3.41
C GLY A 96 -5.21 1.39 -4.06
N THR A 97 -4.54 0.35 -3.55
CA THR A 97 -3.26 -0.16 -4.06
C THR A 97 -3.31 -0.43 -5.57
N THR A 98 -4.40 -1.03 -6.05
CA THR A 98 -4.55 -1.35 -7.49
C THR A 98 -4.49 -0.11 -8.36
N GLU A 99 -5.20 0.97 -8.00
CA GLU A 99 -5.13 2.22 -8.75
C GLU A 99 -3.74 2.85 -8.65
N SER A 100 -3.12 2.83 -7.47
CA SER A 100 -1.77 3.36 -7.25
C SER A 100 -0.75 2.70 -8.19
N ILE A 101 -0.74 1.37 -8.27
CA ILE A 101 0.20 0.65 -9.14
C ILE A 101 -0.10 0.90 -10.62
N ASN A 102 -1.38 0.93 -11.02
CA ASN A 102 -1.75 1.30 -12.39
C ASN A 102 -1.30 2.72 -12.74
N LEU A 103 -1.48 3.68 -11.81
CA LEU A 103 -1.03 5.06 -12.00
C LEU A 103 0.49 5.12 -12.24
N ILE A 104 1.28 4.42 -11.42
CA ILE A 104 2.73 4.30 -11.62
C ILE A 104 3.02 3.71 -13.00
N SER A 105 2.42 2.56 -13.33
CA SER A 105 2.64 1.85 -14.60
C SER A 105 2.34 2.72 -15.81
N TYR A 106 1.25 3.49 -15.78
CA TYR A 106 0.93 4.43 -16.86
C TYR A 106 1.87 5.63 -16.92
N SER A 107 2.22 6.21 -15.77
CA SER A 107 3.06 7.40 -15.69
C SER A 107 4.48 7.15 -16.19
N ILE A 108 5.04 5.96 -15.93
CA ILE A 108 6.41 5.61 -16.35
C ILE A 108 6.47 5.00 -17.77
N THR A 109 5.32 4.72 -18.42
CA THR A 109 5.29 4.15 -19.77
C THR A 109 6.23 4.87 -20.75
N PRO A 110 6.31 6.23 -20.80
CA PRO A 110 7.21 6.93 -21.70
C PRO A 110 8.72 6.67 -21.47
N LEU A 111 9.09 6.15 -20.31
CA LEU A 111 10.47 5.86 -19.92
C LEU A 111 10.88 4.42 -20.25
N ILE A 112 9.95 3.56 -20.66
CA ILE A 112 10.16 2.13 -20.90
C ILE A 112 10.26 1.87 -22.40
N LYS A 113 11.26 1.10 -22.80
CA LYS A 113 11.54 0.72 -24.18
C LYS A 113 11.47 -0.79 -24.36
N ALA A 114 11.35 -1.21 -25.62
CA ALA A 114 11.41 -2.63 -25.95
C ALA A 114 12.75 -3.25 -25.50
N GLY A 115 12.66 -4.38 -24.81
CA GLY A 115 13.81 -5.08 -24.23
C GLY A 115 14.26 -4.56 -22.86
N ASP A 116 13.65 -3.49 -22.31
CA ASP A 116 13.78 -3.14 -20.89
C ASP A 116 13.14 -4.23 -20.03
N GLU A 117 13.51 -4.29 -18.76
CA GLU A 117 13.13 -5.37 -17.86
C GLU A 117 12.36 -4.85 -16.65
N ILE A 118 11.31 -5.57 -16.30
CA ILE A 118 10.51 -5.34 -15.08
C ILE A 118 10.60 -6.60 -14.23
N ILE A 119 10.99 -6.46 -12.96
CA ILE A 119 11.12 -7.57 -12.02
C ILE A 119 10.03 -7.50 -10.97
N ILE A 120 9.29 -8.57 -10.80
CA ILE A 120 8.32 -8.78 -9.71
C ILE A 120 8.67 -10.05 -8.94
N SER A 121 7.97 -10.34 -7.83
CA SER A 121 8.14 -11.62 -7.14
C SER A 121 7.01 -12.62 -7.43
N HIS A 122 7.25 -13.89 -7.15
CA HIS A 122 6.22 -14.95 -7.21
C HIS A 122 5.11 -14.78 -6.16
N LEU A 123 5.35 -13.93 -5.14
CA LEU A 123 4.43 -13.71 -4.02
C LEU A 123 3.48 -12.51 -4.23
N GLU A 124 3.44 -11.94 -5.44
CA GLU A 124 2.68 -10.73 -5.67
C GLU A 124 1.17 -10.98 -5.75
N HIS A 125 0.42 -10.01 -5.23
CA HIS A 125 -1.01 -9.93 -5.51
C HIS A 125 -1.25 -9.51 -6.97
N HIS A 126 -2.38 -9.92 -7.57
CA HIS A 126 -2.72 -9.55 -8.95
C HIS A 126 -2.61 -8.05 -9.25
N SER A 127 -2.90 -7.18 -8.27
CA SER A 127 -2.72 -5.73 -8.40
C SER A 127 -1.28 -5.31 -8.69
N ASN A 128 -0.29 -6.14 -8.30
CA ASN A 128 1.14 -5.92 -8.54
C ASN A 128 1.74 -6.91 -9.57
N ILE A 129 0.90 -7.55 -10.36
CA ILE A 129 1.28 -8.41 -11.50
C ILE A 129 0.74 -7.83 -12.79
N VAL A 130 -0.58 -7.71 -12.90
CA VAL A 130 -1.28 -7.38 -14.15
C VAL A 130 -0.88 -6.03 -14.72
N PRO A 131 -0.73 -4.93 -13.95
CA PRO A 131 -0.29 -3.65 -14.51
C PRO A 131 1.08 -3.72 -15.20
N TRP A 132 1.99 -4.55 -14.67
CA TRP A 132 3.31 -4.75 -15.25
C TRP A 132 3.27 -5.63 -16.50
N GLN A 133 2.43 -6.67 -16.53
CA GLN A 133 2.19 -7.44 -17.76
C GLN A 133 1.65 -6.55 -18.87
N MET A 134 0.63 -5.72 -18.57
CA MET A 134 0.06 -4.77 -19.52
C MET A 134 1.09 -3.72 -19.98
N LEU A 135 2.00 -3.29 -19.09
CA LEU A 135 3.10 -2.39 -19.48
C LEU A 135 4.07 -3.07 -20.43
N CYS A 136 4.46 -4.32 -20.16
CA CYS A 136 5.31 -5.10 -21.05
C CYS A 136 4.68 -5.30 -22.45
N GLU A 137 3.37 -5.63 -22.49
CA GLU A 137 2.64 -5.77 -23.75
C GLU A 137 2.63 -4.46 -24.58
N ARG A 138 2.45 -3.32 -23.91
CA ARG A 138 2.42 -2.01 -24.60
C ARG A 138 3.78 -1.55 -25.08
N THR A 139 4.86 -1.91 -24.40
CA THR A 139 6.20 -1.33 -24.64
C THR A 139 7.19 -2.30 -25.27
N GLY A 140 6.91 -3.60 -25.26
CA GLY A 140 7.87 -4.64 -25.63
C GLY A 140 8.93 -4.91 -24.54
N ALA A 141 8.71 -4.45 -23.30
CA ALA A 141 9.55 -4.79 -22.16
C ALA A 141 9.33 -6.26 -21.74
N VAL A 142 10.26 -6.80 -20.95
CA VAL A 142 10.28 -8.20 -20.50
C VAL A 142 9.97 -8.27 -19.02
N LEU A 143 8.97 -9.05 -18.65
CA LEU A 143 8.64 -9.35 -17.26
C LEU A 143 9.50 -10.51 -16.76
N LYS A 144 10.20 -10.31 -15.64
CA LYS A 144 10.96 -11.33 -14.92
C LYS A 144 10.36 -11.53 -13.52
N VAL A 145 10.43 -12.75 -13.01
CA VAL A 145 9.81 -13.11 -11.74
C VAL A 145 10.85 -13.73 -10.79
N ILE A 146 11.07 -13.13 -9.63
CA ILE A 146 11.89 -13.70 -8.56
C ILE A 146 11.19 -14.97 -8.07
N PRO A 147 11.80 -16.16 -8.20
CA PRO A 147 11.19 -17.39 -7.74
C PRO A 147 11.16 -17.48 -6.21
N MET A 148 10.29 -18.33 -5.68
CA MET A 148 10.27 -18.74 -4.28
C MET A 148 10.58 -20.23 -4.16
N ASP A 149 11.06 -20.64 -2.99
CA ASP A 149 11.22 -22.06 -2.64
C ASP A 149 9.91 -22.67 -2.14
N GLU A 150 9.96 -23.94 -1.75
CA GLU A 150 8.82 -24.71 -1.21
C GLU A 150 8.27 -24.16 0.12
N ASN A 151 9.07 -23.36 0.84
CA ASN A 151 8.68 -22.69 2.08
C ASN A 151 8.13 -21.27 1.81
N GLY A 152 8.05 -20.84 0.55
CA GLY A 152 7.60 -19.50 0.15
C GLY A 152 8.66 -18.41 0.31
N ILE A 153 9.93 -18.76 0.50
CA ILE A 153 11.02 -17.79 0.65
C ILE A 153 11.56 -17.41 -0.73
N LEU A 154 11.64 -16.10 -0.99
CA LEU A 154 12.17 -15.56 -2.24
C LEU A 154 13.65 -15.91 -2.42
N GLN A 155 14.01 -16.41 -3.60
CA GLN A 155 15.38 -16.77 -3.96
C GLN A 155 16.12 -15.54 -4.51
N LEU A 156 16.76 -14.77 -3.64
CA LEU A 156 17.37 -13.48 -3.98
C LEU A 156 18.64 -13.57 -4.83
N ASP A 157 19.27 -14.75 -4.96
CA ASP A 157 20.33 -14.99 -5.92
C ASP A 157 19.86 -14.79 -7.37
N PHE A 158 18.55 -14.84 -7.62
CA PHE A 158 17.96 -14.43 -8.88
C PHE A 158 18.28 -12.98 -9.24
N LEU A 159 18.24 -12.06 -8.26
CA LEU A 159 18.55 -10.64 -8.49
C LEU A 159 20.01 -10.46 -8.93
N ASP A 160 20.96 -11.17 -8.30
CA ASP A 160 22.38 -11.08 -8.63
C ASP A 160 22.66 -11.47 -10.10
N LYS A 161 21.83 -12.35 -10.66
CA LYS A 161 21.95 -12.84 -12.04
C LYS A 161 21.14 -12.04 -13.07
N ASN A 162 20.13 -11.30 -12.63
CA ASN A 162 19.13 -10.72 -13.53
C ASN A 162 19.03 -9.20 -13.46
N LEU A 163 19.58 -8.53 -12.44
CA LEU A 163 19.65 -7.07 -12.40
C LEU A 163 20.68 -6.56 -13.41
N SER A 164 20.32 -5.51 -14.14
CA SER A 164 21.17 -4.88 -15.15
C SER A 164 20.73 -3.44 -15.43
N GLU A 165 21.46 -2.73 -16.29
CA GLU A 165 21.08 -1.41 -16.81
C GLU A 165 19.73 -1.41 -17.56
N LYS A 166 19.26 -2.58 -18.02
CA LYS A 166 17.96 -2.75 -18.65
C LYS A 166 16.81 -2.86 -17.64
N THR A 167 17.11 -3.18 -16.39
CA THR A 167 16.09 -3.26 -15.34
C THR A 167 15.60 -1.86 -15.00
N LYS A 168 14.32 -1.59 -15.24
CA LYS A 168 13.70 -0.28 -15.03
C LYS A 168 12.76 -0.24 -13.82
N ILE A 169 12.23 -1.40 -13.44
CA ILE A 169 11.31 -1.52 -12.30
C ILE A 169 11.61 -2.79 -11.54
N VAL A 170 11.63 -2.68 -10.20
CA VAL A 170 11.52 -3.80 -9.27
C VAL A 170 10.30 -3.54 -8.38
N ALA A 171 9.25 -4.35 -8.53
CA ALA A 171 7.99 -4.17 -7.83
C ALA A 171 7.67 -5.41 -6.99
N VAL A 172 7.69 -5.26 -5.65
CA VAL A 172 7.54 -6.38 -4.71
C VAL A 172 6.65 -6.00 -3.53
N ASN A 173 5.92 -6.98 -3.00
CA ASN A 173 5.16 -6.79 -1.77
C ASN A 173 6.06 -6.93 -0.54
N GLN A 174 5.78 -6.13 0.49
CA GLN A 174 6.51 -6.21 1.77
C GLN A 174 6.05 -7.40 2.61
N VAL A 175 4.76 -7.74 2.52
CA VAL A 175 4.15 -8.91 3.19
C VAL A 175 3.21 -9.59 2.21
N SER A 176 3.36 -10.89 2.04
CA SER A 176 2.49 -11.68 1.18
C SER A 176 1.07 -11.76 1.75
N ASN A 177 0.08 -11.43 0.94
CA ASN A 177 -1.33 -11.57 1.30
C ASN A 177 -1.80 -13.04 1.39
N ALA A 178 -1.11 -13.97 0.73
CA ALA A 178 -1.45 -15.38 0.69
C ALA A 178 -0.76 -16.17 1.81
N LEU A 179 0.53 -15.93 2.03
CA LEU A 179 1.35 -16.72 2.96
C LEU A 179 1.66 -16.00 4.28
N GLY A 180 1.47 -14.66 4.35
CA GLY A 180 1.82 -13.86 5.53
C GLY A 180 3.34 -13.72 5.75
N ILE A 181 4.15 -14.12 4.79
CA ILE A 181 5.61 -14.01 4.85
C ILE A 181 6.02 -12.56 4.68
N ILE A 182 6.95 -12.11 5.53
CA ILE A 182 7.60 -10.80 5.43
C ILE A 182 8.80 -10.95 4.51
N ASN A 183 8.75 -10.28 3.36
CA ASN A 183 9.83 -10.31 2.39
C ASN A 183 11.04 -9.47 2.83
N PRO A 184 12.26 -9.84 2.47
CA PRO A 184 13.49 -9.15 2.84
C PRO A 184 13.72 -7.89 1.99
N ILE A 185 12.80 -6.90 2.11
CA ILE A 185 12.75 -5.70 1.25
C ILE A 185 14.05 -4.91 1.30
N ASN A 186 14.67 -4.75 2.46
CA ASN A 186 15.93 -4.01 2.57
C ASN A 186 17.05 -4.65 1.72
N GLU A 187 17.12 -5.97 1.67
CA GLU A 187 18.09 -6.68 0.84
C GLU A 187 17.78 -6.55 -0.65
N ILE A 188 16.49 -6.68 -1.02
CA ILE A 188 16.04 -6.49 -2.41
C ILE A 188 16.39 -5.07 -2.90
N ILE A 189 16.11 -4.05 -2.08
CA ILE A 189 16.43 -2.66 -2.39
C ILE A 189 17.96 -2.47 -2.52
N ALA A 190 18.73 -2.96 -1.56
CA ALA A 190 20.19 -2.84 -1.58
C ALA A 190 20.80 -3.47 -2.85
N LYS A 191 20.39 -4.68 -3.21
CA LYS A 191 20.83 -5.35 -4.45
C LYS A 191 20.42 -4.56 -5.69
N THR A 192 19.19 -4.06 -5.73
CA THR A 192 18.69 -3.26 -6.87
C THR A 192 19.48 -1.97 -7.05
N ARG A 193 19.67 -1.19 -5.97
CA ARG A 193 20.43 0.07 -6.02
C ARG A 193 21.90 -0.14 -6.41
N ALA A 194 22.50 -1.25 -6.01
CA ALA A 194 23.90 -1.56 -6.34
C ALA A 194 24.12 -1.94 -7.82
N SER A 195 23.09 -2.46 -8.52
CA SER A 195 23.27 -3.13 -9.80
C SER A 195 22.36 -2.59 -10.92
N SER A 196 21.48 -1.62 -10.64
CA SER A 196 20.46 -1.19 -11.58
C SER A 196 19.95 0.22 -11.27
N PRO A 197 19.57 1.02 -12.31
CA PRO A 197 18.89 2.30 -12.13
C PRO A 197 17.37 2.16 -11.92
N ALA A 198 16.88 0.96 -11.60
CA ALA A 198 15.46 0.67 -11.53
C ALA A 198 14.71 1.47 -10.46
N TYR A 199 13.50 1.90 -10.79
CA TYR A 199 12.53 2.36 -9.80
C TYR A 199 12.04 1.19 -8.93
N ILE A 200 11.95 1.42 -7.64
CA ILE A 200 11.55 0.43 -6.63
C ILE A 200 10.15 0.75 -6.14
N VAL A 201 9.22 -0.16 -6.40
CA VAL A 201 7.81 -0.08 -6.00
C VAL A 201 7.54 -1.11 -4.91
N ILE A 202 7.11 -0.66 -3.75
CA ILE A 202 6.77 -1.53 -2.63
C ILE A 202 5.25 -1.56 -2.40
N ASP A 203 4.66 -2.74 -2.55
CA ASP A 203 3.28 -2.97 -2.13
C ASP A 203 3.23 -3.20 -0.61
N GLY A 204 2.75 -2.19 0.11
CA GLY A 204 2.60 -2.18 1.55
C GLY A 204 1.20 -2.54 2.05
N ALA A 205 0.30 -3.03 1.17
CA ALA A 205 -1.10 -3.26 1.53
C ALA A 205 -1.29 -4.16 2.75
N GLN A 206 -0.41 -5.14 2.94
CA GLN A 206 -0.46 -6.04 4.10
C GLN A 206 0.49 -5.64 5.22
N SER A 207 1.46 -4.78 4.99
CA SER A 207 2.44 -4.39 6.00
C SER A 207 2.00 -3.20 6.86
N VAL A 208 1.37 -2.20 6.24
CA VAL A 208 0.97 -0.94 6.89
C VAL A 208 0.11 -1.14 8.14
N PRO A 209 -0.86 -2.07 8.21
CA PRO A 209 -1.64 -2.29 9.43
C PRO A 209 -0.88 -3.00 10.56
N HIS A 210 0.31 -3.56 10.31
CA HIS A 210 0.98 -4.47 11.25
C HIS A 210 2.25 -3.91 11.87
N PHE A 211 3.00 -3.06 11.16
CA PHE A 211 4.23 -2.46 11.70
C PHE A 211 4.49 -1.06 11.16
N LYS A 212 5.36 -0.34 11.87
CA LYS A 212 5.73 1.01 11.49
C LYS A 212 6.45 1.04 10.15
N ILE A 213 5.96 1.85 9.24
CA ILE A 213 6.59 2.12 7.95
C ILE A 213 7.48 3.36 8.06
N ASP A 214 8.62 3.32 7.39
CA ASP A 214 9.55 4.43 7.25
C ASP A 214 10.08 4.44 5.80
N VAL A 215 9.42 5.18 4.93
CA VAL A 215 9.74 5.19 3.50
C VAL A 215 11.10 5.81 3.21
N GLN A 216 11.56 6.78 4.04
CA GLN A 216 12.89 7.36 3.90
C GLN A 216 13.99 6.33 4.23
N LYS A 217 13.77 5.51 5.26
CA LYS A 217 14.71 4.45 5.63
C LYS A 217 14.69 3.27 4.65
N LEU A 218 13.53 2.98 4.05
CA LEU A 218 13.40 1.95 3.03
C LEU A 218 14.15 2.32 1.74
N ASP A 219 14.24 3.61 1.40
CA ASP A 219 14.84 4.10 0.15
C ASP A 219 14.12 3.55 -1.11
N CYS A 220 12.80 3.40 -1.04
CA CYS A 220 11.97 3.06 -2.19
C CYS A 220 11.50 4.32 -2.93
N ASP A 221 11.28 4.22 -4.24
CA ASP A 221 10.76 5.33 -5.03
C ASP A 221 9.24 5.46 -4.88
N PHE A 222 8.55 4.33 -4.74
CA PHE A 222 7.11 4.29 -4.55
C PHE A 222 6.72 3.32 -3.45
N PHE A 223 5.77 3.72 -2.62
CA PHE A 223 5.15 2.87 -1.61
C PHE A 223 3.64 2.99 -1.69
N VAL A 224 2.91 1.87 -1.78
CA VAL A 224 1.46 1.88 -2.01
C VAL A 224 0.71 1.06 -0.98
N PHE A 225 -0.48 1.52 -0.58
CA PHE A 225 -1.36 0.75 0.29
C PHE A 225 -2.82 1.16 0.18
N SER A 226 -3.72 0.29 0.67
CA SER A 226 -5.17 0.50 0.65
C SER A 226 -5.70 0.79 2.05
N GLY A 227 -6.54 1.80 2.17
CA GLY A 227 -7.14 2.20 3.44
C GLY A 227 -8.04 1.13 4.05
N HIS A 228 -8.79 0.37 3.23
CA HIS A 228 -9.73 -0.65 3.74
C HIS A 228 -9.07 -1.81 4.50
N LYS A 229 -7.75 -2.00 4.38
CA LYS A 229 -6.98 -3.00 5.13
C LYS A 229 -6.41 -2.46 6.44
N MET A 230 -6.43 -1.13 6.61
CA MET A 230 -5.96 -0.44 7.81
C MET A 230 -7.07 0.41 8.46
N TYR A 231 -8.26 -0.18 8.58
CA TYR A 231 -9.43 0.36 9.30
C TYR A 231 -10.13 1.55 8.65
N ALA A 232 -9.65 2.09 7.52
CA ALA A 232 -10.29 3.18 6.78
C ALA A 232 -11.42 2.68 5.85
N PRO A 233 -12.29 3.56 5.33
CA PRO A 233 -13.32 3.21 4.37
C PRO A 233 -12.76 2.57 3.09
N MET A 234 -13.61 1.80 2.39
CA MET A 234 -13.32 1.33 1.03
C MET A 234 -13.21 2.51 0.06
N GLY A 235 -12.52 2.31 -1.06
CA GLY A 235 -12.35 3.36 -2.07
C GLY A 235 -11.33 4.43 -1.68
N THR A 236 -10.45 4.12 -0.72
CA THR A 236 -9.33 4.97 -0.33
C THR A 236 -8.02 4.22 -0.43
N GLY A 237 -7.00 4.87 -0.95
CA GLY A 237 -5.64 4.35 -1.04
C GLY A 237 -4.62 5.48 -1.05
N ILE A 238 -3.38 5.09 -0.86
CA ILE A 238 -2.24 5.99 -0.81
C ILE A 238 -1.17 5.48 -1.76
N LEU A 239 -0.63 6.41 -2.52
CA LEU A 239 0.63 6.31 -3.24
C LEU A 239 1.58 7.33 -2.63
N TYR A 240 2.73 6.87 -2.16
CA TYR A 240 3.93 7.65 -1.89
C TYR A 240 4.82 7.61 -3.12
N GLY A 241 5.33 8.80 -3.57
CA GLY A 241 6.26 8.94 -4.67
C GLY A 241 6.69 10.38 -4.93
#